data_32e942de886c782b1f66cd5d7757c06e
#
_entry.id   32e942de886c782b1f66cd5d7757c06e
#
_cell.length_a   1.000
_cell.length_b   1.000
_cell.length_c   1.000
_cell.angle_alpha   90.00
_cell.angle_beta   90.00
_cell.angle_gamma   90.00
#
_symmetry.space_group_name_H-M   'P 1'
#
loop_
_entity.id
_entity.type
_entity.pdbx_description
1 polymer ?
#
loop_
_entity_poly.entity_id
_entity_poly.type
_entity_poly.pdbx_seq_one_letter_code
_entity_poly.pdbx_strand_id
1 'polypeptide(L)'
;MIDVILPVLDEADALPVVIGAMPDGYAPLVIDNGSRDGSAQIARSLGARVVSEPRRGFGAACWAGLAAAETELVCFMDCDGSLDPGELGAVTEPVRDGRLGLCLGTRRPQPGAWPWPARTANRVIARQLRHRAGVPVTDLGPMRCASRAGLLGLGLRDRAFGWPLEMVLRAAAAQWTIGEVPVTYRPRVGGRSKVSGSVPGSLRAVRDMSAVLRELT
;
A
#
# COMPACT_ATOMS: atom_id res chain seq x y z
N MET A 1 16.33 4.03 -10.48
CA MET A 1 15.04 3.33 -10.66
C MET A 1 14.50 2.95 -9.29
N ILE A 2 13.17 2.94 -9.09
CA ILE A 2 12.51 2.61 -7.82
C ILE A 2 11.47 1.53 -8.11
N ASP A 3 11.52 0.41 -7.40
CA ASP A 3 10.50 -0.64 -7.51
C ASP A 3 9.18 -0.18 -6.88
N VAL A 4 8.10 -0.26 -7.66
CA VAL A 4 6.74 0.02 -7.20
C VAL A 4 6.01 -1.31 -7.02
N ILE A 5 5.88 -1.73 -5.78
CA ILE A 5 5.22 -2.98 -5.39
C ILE A 5 3.72 -2.80 -5.52
N LEU A 6 3.12 -3.57 -6.42
CA LEU A 6 1.70 -3.55 -6.77
C LEU A 6 1.07 -4.88 -6.37
N PRO A 7 0.45 -4.99 -5.17
CA PRO A 7 -0.34 -6.17 -4.80
C PRO A 7 -1.56 -6.29 -5.72
N VAL A 8 -1.69 -7.44 -6.42
CA VAL A 8 -2.74 -7.67 -7.41
C VAL A 8 -3.55 -8.92 -7.07
N LEU A 9 -4.86 -8.78 -7.14
CA LEU A 9 -5.81 -9.87 -7.08
C LEU A 9 -7.04 -9.52 -7.93
N ASP A 10 -7.12 -10.09 -9.13
CA ASP A 10 -8.19 -9.83 -10.11
C ASP A 10 -8.35 -8.32 -10.40
N GLU A 11 -7.32 -7.71 -11.03
CA GLU A 11 -7.26 -6.29 -11.41
C GLU A 11 -6.89 -6.13 -12.91
N ALA A 12 -7.33 -7.07 -13.76
CA ALA A 12 -7.02 -7.08 -15.20
C ALA A 12 -7.37 -5.76 -15.91
N ASP A 13 -8.51 -5.16 -15.57
CA ASP A 13 -8.99 -3.92 -16.17
C ASP A 13 -8.15 -2.69 -15.77
N ALA A 14 -7.59 -2.70 -14.58
CA ALA A 14 -6.84 -1.55 -14.04
C ALA A 14 -5.36 -1.56 -14.41
N LEU A 15 -4.76 -2.74 -14.60
CA LEU A 15 -3.34 -2.91 -14.91
C LEU A 15 -2.84 -2.07 -16.08
N PRO A 16 -3.53 -2.01 -17.25
CA PRO A 16 -3.08 -1.18 -18.37
C PRO A 16 -3.01 0.30 -18.02
N VAL A 17 -3.98 0.79 -17.25
CA VAL A 17 -4.04 2.20 -16.84
C VAL A 17 -2.91 2.51 -15.85
N VAL A 18 -2.72 1.65 -14.83
CA VAL A 18 -1.72 1.86 -13.77
C VAL A 18 -0.30 1.73 -14.31
N ILE A 19 -0.02 0.67 -15.07
CA ILE A 19 1.33 0.45 -15.62
C ILE A 19 1.64 1.47 -16.72
N GLY A 20 0.68 1.78 -17.59
CA GLY A 20 0.86 2.76 -18.65
C GLY A 20 1.05 4.20 -18.18
N ALA A 21 0.63 4.51 -16.95
CA ALA A 21 0.84 5.83 -16.32
C ALA A 21 2.08 5.88 -15.41
N MET A 22 2.88 4.79 -15.34
CA MET A 22 4.07 4.75 -14.50
C MET A 22 5.13 5.74 -15.03
N PRO A 23 5.58 6.69 -14.20
CA PRO A 23 6.55 7.67 -14.67
C PRO A 23 7.95 7.06 -14.83
N ASP A 24 8.81 7.73 -15.60
CA ASP A 24 10.21 7.38 -15.74
C ASP A 24 10.91 7.32 -14.39
N GLY A 25 11.81 6.36 -14.23
CA GLY A 25 12.51 6.13 -12.98
C GLY A 25 11.79 5.21 -11.99
N TYR A 26 10.57 4.75 -12.31
CA TYR A 26 9.81 3.77 -11.52
C TYR A 26 9.59 2.49 -12.31
N ALA A 27 9.72 1.35 -11.64
CA ALA A 27 9.54 0.02 -12.24
C ALA A 27 8.38 -0.73 -11.57
N PRO A 28 7.32 -1.11 -12.31
CA PRO A 28 6.22 -1.86 -11.75
C PRO A 28 6.67 -3.29 -11.38
N LEU A 29 6.50 -3.64 -10.10
CA LEU A 29 6.68 -4.97 -9.54
C LEU A 29 5.32 -5.51 -9.10
N VAL A 30 4.66 -6.24 -9.98
CA VAL A 30 3.34 -6.81 -9.75
C VAL A 30 3.45 -8.09 -8.94
N ILE A 31 2.73 -8.16 -7.83
CA ILE A 31 2.65 -9.35 -6.99
C ILE A 31 1.27 -9.97 -7.16
N ASP A 32 1.21 -10.99 -7.99
CA ASP A 32 -0.03 -11.73 -8.25
C ASP A 32 -0.36 -12.64 -7.07
N ASN A 33 -1.40 -12.30 -6.34
CA ASN A 33 -1.85 -13.06 -5.17
C ASN A 33 -2.94 -14.10 -5.54
N GLY A 34 -2.75 -14.73 -6.69
CA GLY A 34 -3.59 -15.81 -7.22
C GLY A 34 -4.82 -15.30 -7.99
N SER A 35 -4.65 -14.35 -8.90
CA SER A 35 -5.69 -13.88 -9.82
C SER A 35 -6.17 -14.98 -10.76
N ARG A 36 -7.41 -14.84 -11.22
CA ARG A 36 -8.06 -15.78 -12.15
C ARG A 36 -8.56 -15.11 -13.44
N ASP A 37 -8.37 -13.80 -13.54
CA ASP A 37 -8.84 -12.95 -14.63
C ASP A 37 -7.79 -12.63 -15.70
N GLY A 38 -6.60 -13.24 -15.60
CA GLY A 38 -5.50 -12.98 -16.54
C GLY A 38 -4.58 -11.81 -16.12
N SER A 39 -4.76 -11.23 -14.94
CA SER A 39 -3.95 -10.11 -14.42
C SER A 39 -2.44 -10.35 -14.58
N ALA A 40 -1.93 -11.53 -14.22
CA ALA A 40 -0.50 -11.81 -14.29
C ALA A 40 0.05 -11.79 -15.73
N GLN A 41 -0.72 -12.30 -16.70
CA GLN A 41 -0.35 -12.30 -18.12
C GLN A 41 -0.35 -10.89 -18.69
N ILE A 42 -1.39 -10.11 -18.37
CA ILE A 42 -1.51 -8.70 -18.78
C ILE A 42 -0.33 -7.90 -18.24
N ALA A 43 -0.01 -8.02 -16.95
CA ALA A 43 1.11 -7.31 -16.35
C ALA A 43 2.44 -7.60 -17.08
N ARG A 44 2.73 -8.89 -17.40
CA ARG A 44 3.92 -9.26 -18.16
C ARG A 44 3.95 -8.66 -19.56
N SER A 45 2.81 -8.67 -20.27
CA SER A 45 2.72 -8.08 -21.61
C SER A 45 2.94 -6.57 -21.65
N LEU A 46 2.71 -5.90 -20.50
CA LEU A 46 2.97 -4.47 -20.29
C LEU A 46 4.39 -4.19 -19.77
N GLY A 47 5.27 -5.19 -19.70
CA GLY A 47 6.66 -5.03 -19.29
C GLY A 47 6.90 -5.01 -17.78
N ALA A 48 5.89 -5.29 -16.95
CA ALA A 48 6.08 -5.38 -15.52
C ALA A 48 6.81 -6.67 -15.10
N ARG A 49 7.65 -6.58 -14.07
CA ARG A 49 8.11 -7.77 -13.35
C ARG A 49 6.93 -8.37 -12.57
N VAL A 50 6.75 -9.69 -12.66
CA VAL A 50 5.62 -10.37 -11.99
C VAL A 50 6.14 -11.48 -11.10
N VAL A 51 5.77 -11.41 -9.83
CA VAL A 51 6.03 -12.43 -8.81
C VAL A 51 4.68 -13.05 -8.40
N SER A 52 4.62 -14.37 -8.33
CA SER A 52 3.44 -15.09 -7.83
C SER A 52 3.58 -15.34 -6.33
N GLU A 53 2.57 -14.93 -5.56
CA GLU A 53 2.47 -15.22 -4.12
C GLU A 53 1.23 -16.10 -3.86
N PRO A 54 1.44 -17.42 -3.66
CA PRO A 54 0.34 -18.36 -3.48
C PRO A 54 -0.40 -18.20 -2.15
N ARG A 55 0.26 -17.67 -1.13
CA ARG A 55 -0.38 -17.40 0.16
C ARG A 55 -1.32 -16.20 0.04
N ARG A 56 -2.61 -16.45 0.12
CA ARG A 56 -3.63 -15.40 0.07
C ARG A 56 -3.46 -14.39 1.21
N GLY A 57 -3.46 -13.10 0.88
CA GLY A 57 -3.44 -12.01 1.83
C GLY A 57 -2.72 -10.78 1.30
N PHE A 58 -3.24 -9.59 1.60
CA PHE A 58 -2.65 -8.32 1.18
C PHE A 58 -1.21 -8.17 1.71
N GLY A 59 -1.00 -8.44 2.99
CA GLY A 59 0.32 -8.41 3.61
C GLY A 59 1.27 -9.48 3.07
N ALA A 60 0.75 -10.65 2.62
CA ALA A 60 1.58 -11.66 1.97
C ALA A 60 2.12 -11.15 0.63
N ALA A 61 1.26 -10.52 -0.19
CA ALA A 61 1.68 -9.90 -1.44
C ALA A 61 2.66 -8.75 -1.21
N CYS A 62 2.41 -7.87 -0.25
CA CYS A 62 3.35 -6.79 0.10
C CYS A 62 4.71 -7.33 0.54
N TRP A 63 4.73 -8.38 1.37
CA TRP A 63 5.97 -9.01 1.81
C TRP A 63 6.74 -9.65 0.67
N ALA A 64 6.06 -10.41 -0.19
CA ALA A 64 6.69 -11.03 -1.37
C ALA A 64 7.30 -9.96 -2.29
N GLY A 65 6.60 -8.84 -2.47
CA GLY A 65 7.12 -7.70 -3.22
C GLY A 65 8.36 -7.08 -2.58
N LEU A 66 8.33 -6.84 -1.27
CA LEU A 66 9.48 -6.31 -0.53
C LEU A 66 10.70 -7.24 -0.61
N ALA A 67 10.48 -8.55 -0.52
CA ALA A 67 11.55 -9.54 -0.65
C ALA A 67 12.14 -9.58 -2.07
N ALA A 68 11.29 -9.47 -3.10
CA ALA A 68 11.67 -9.53 -4.52
C ALA A 68 12.18 -8.20 -5.09
N ALA A 69 11.93 -7.08 -4.40
CA ALA A 69 12.44 -5.78 -4.83
C ALA A 69 13.98 -5.76 -4.79
N GLU A 70 14.58 -5.00 -5.71
CA GLU A 70 16.05 -4.94 -5.87
C GLU A 70 16.61 -3.53 -5.64
N THR A 71 15.73 -2.53 -5.59
CA THR A 71 16.11 -1.13 -5.47
C THR A 71 16.24 -0.69 -4.00
N GLU A 72 17.03 0.35 -3.76
CA GLU A 72 17.27 0.91 -2.42
C GLU A 72 16.00 1.46 -1.78
N LEU A 73 15.23 2.24 -2.56
CA LEU A 73 13.90 2.70 -2.17
C LEU A 73 12.84 1.83 -2.83
N VAL A 74 11.76 1.59 -2.10
CA VAL A 74 10.60 0.87 -2.61
C VAL A 74 9.33 1.67 -2.34
N CYS A 75 8.40 1.63 -3.30
CA CYS A 75 7.06 2.15 -3.12
C CYS A 75 6.05 1.00 -3.04
N PHE A 76 4.97 1.21 -2.31
CA PHE A 76 3.76 0.40 -2.35
C PHE A 76 2.63 1.24 -2.90
N MET A 77 1.79 0.66 -3.72
CA MET A 77 0.62 1.33 -4.27
C MET A 77 -0.46 0.30 -4.64
N ASP A 78 -1.72 0.62 -4.37
CA ASP A 78 -2.83 -0.21 -4.85
C ASP A 78 -2.91 -0.17 -6.39
N CYS A 79 -3.22 -1.31 -7.01
CA CYS A 79 -3.25 -1.47 -8.48
C CYS A 79 -4.67 -1.46 -9.06
N ASP A 80 -5.60 -0.74 -8.43
CA ASP A 80 -7.02 -0.68 -8.83
C ASP A 80 -7.39 0.59 -9.60
N GLY A 81 -6.39 1.42 -9.93
CA GLY A 81 -6.55 2.68 -10.62
C GLY A 81 -7.07 3.82 -9.74
N SER A 82 -7.23 3.60 -8.43
CA SER A 82 -7.68 4.66 -7.52
C SER A 82 -6.59 5.68 -7.16
N LEU A 83 -5.33 5.32 -7.36
CA LEU A 83 -4.17 6.19 -7.16
C LEU A 83 -3.55 6.57 -8.50
N ASP A 84 -2.94 7.75 -8.56
CA ASP A 84 -2.22 8.23 -9.73
C ASP A 84 -0.73 7.87 -9.61
N PRO A 85 -0.18 6.99 -10.48
CA PRO A 85 1.25 6.72 -10.49
C PRO A 85 2.12 7.96 -10.70
N GLY A 86 1.62 8.97 -11.39
CA GLY A 86 2.31 10.25 -11.59
C GLY A 86 2.63 11.00 -10.30
N GLU A 87 1.95 10.66 -9.19
CA GLU A 87 2.20 11.26 -7.87
C GLU A 87 3.23 10.48 -7.01
N LEU A 88 3.84 9.40 -7.53
CA LEU A 88 4.88 8.64 -6.82
C LEU A 88 6.05 9.51 -6.37
N GLY A 89 6.41 10.54 -7.16
CA GLY A 89 7.44 11.51 -6.78
C GLY A 89 7.17 12.18 -5.45
N ALA A 90 5.92 12.52 -5.16
CA ALA A 90 5.54 13.18 -3.92
C ALA A 90 5.88 12.37 -2.66
N VAL A 91 5.72 11.04 -2.70
CA VAL A 91 6.06 10.16 -1.57
C VAL A 91 7.54 9.74 -1.57
N THR A 92 8.23 9.76 -2.70
CA THR A 92 9.63 9.30 -2.80
C THR A 92 10.64 10.39 -2.48
N GLU A 93 10.39 11.62 -2.90
CA GLU A 93 11.33 12.74 -2.67
C GLU A 93 11.65 12.96 -1.18
N PRO A 94 10.69 13.03 -0.25
CA PRO A 94 10.99 13.20 1.17
C PRO A 94 11.85 12.09 1.77
N VAL A 95 11.74 10.87 1.24
CA VAL A 95 12.55 9.73 1.69
C VAL A 95 13.94 9.76 1.05
N ARG A 96 14.02 10.06 -0.25
CA ARG A 96 15.28 10.21 -0.98
C ARG A 96 16.18 11.28 -0.38
N ASP A 97 15.59 12.39 0.04
CA ASP A 97 16.30 13.52 0.64
C ASP A 97 16.65 13.30 2.12
N GLY A 98 16.31 12.14 2.69
CA GLY A 98 16.56 11.82 4.10
C GLY A 98 15.70 12.60 5.11
N ARG A 99 14.69 13.35 4.65
CA ARG A 99 13.76 14.10 5.53
C ARG A 99 12.80 13.17 6.26
N LEU A 100 12.43 12.06 5.63
CA LEU A 100 11.53 11.04 6.19
C LEU A 100 12.14 9.65 6.05
N GLY A 101 11.93 8.81 7.05
CA GLY A 101 12.21 7.36 6.96
C GLY A 101 11.05 6.60 6.29
N LEU A 102 9.80 7.08 6.51
CA LEU A 102 8.60 6.56 5.89
C LEU A 102 7.69 7.71 5.47
N CYS A 103 7.33 7.76 4.19
CA CYS A 103 6.37 8.72 3.65
C CYS A 103 5.07 8.01 3.25
N LEU A 104 3.93 8.56 3.68
CA LEU A 104 2.58 8.06 3.38
C LEU A 104 1.84 9.05 2.49
N GLY A 105 1.13 8.56 1.49
CA GLY A 105 0.23 9.37 0.66
C GLY A 105 -1.13 9.51 1.32
N THR A 106 -1.46 10.69 1.83
CA THR A 106 -2.79 10.99 2.39
C THR A 106 -3.80 11.18 1.29
N ARG A 107 -4.86 10.38 1.28
CA ARG A 107 -5.88 10.41 0.23
C ARG A 107 -6.68 11.71 0.22
N ARG A 108 -6.68 12.39 -0.93
CA ARG A 108 -7.61 13.47 -1.28
C ARG A 108 -8.69 12.90 -2.21
N PRO A 109 -9.83 12.43 -1.68
CA PRO A 109 -10.80 11.69 -2.45
C PRO A 109 -11.59 12.62 -3.37
N GLN A 110 -11.72 12.21 -4.63
CA GLN A 110 -12.72 12.74 -5.54
C GLN A 110 -14.14 12.33 -5.11
N PRO A 111 -15.19 13.02 -5.55
CA PRO A 111 -16.57 12.64 -5.26
C PRO A 111 -16.84 11.16 -5.58
N GLY A 112 -17.38 10.41 -4.61
CA GLY A 112 -17.71 8.99 -4.76
C GLY A 112 -16.53 8.00 -4.65
N ALA A 113 -15.29 8.44 -4.64
CA ALA A 113 -14.11 7.57 -4.65
C ALA A 113 -13.93 6.79 -3.32
N TRP A 114 -14.33 7.37 -2.20
CA TRP A 114 -14.07 6.77 -0.88
C TRP A 114 -15.35 6.69 -0.06
N PRO A 115 -15.94 5.49 0.10
CA PRO A 115 -17.16 5.28 0.88
C PRO A 115 -17.03 5.78 2.33
N TRP A 116 -18.07 6.41 2.85
CA TRP A 116 -18.06 7.01 4.20
C TRP A 116 -17.71 6.02 5.33
N PRO A 117 -18.12 4.71 5.30
CA PRO A 117 -17.73 3.78 6.36
C PRO A 117 -16.23 3.55 6.40
N ALA A 118 -15.58 3.41 5.21
CA ALA A 118 -14.14 3.24 5.11
C ALA A 118 -13.38 4.49 5.58
N ARG A 119 -13.89 5.70 5.29
CA ARG A 119 -13.33 6.97 5.79
C ARG A 119 -13.40 7.04 7.30
N THR A 120 -14.52 6.64 7.90
CA THR A 120 -14.71 6.63 9.35
C THR A 120 -13.76 5.63 10.02
N ALA A 121 -13.66 4.40 9.49
CA ALA A 121 -12.73 3.39 9.98
C ALA A 121 -11.28 3.90 9.94
N ASN A 122 -10.86 4.51 8.82
CA ASN A 122 -9.53 5.10 8.71
C ASN A 122 -9.27 6.20 9.74
N ARG A 123 -10.23 7.10 10.00
CA ARG A 123 -10.11 8.14 11.03
C ARG A 123 -9.91 7.55 12.43
N VAL A 124 -10.64 6.47 12.75
CA VAL A 124 -10.49 5.77 14.02
C VAL A 124 -9.08 5.20 14.16
N ILE A 125 -8.58 4.53 13.11
CA ILE A 125 -7.22 3.97 13.08
C ILE A 125 -6.17 5.08 13.24
N ALA A 126 -6.26 6.16 12.46
CA ALA A 126 -5.36 7.29 12.55
C ALA A 126 -5.37 7.94 13.95
N ARG A 127 -6.57 8.04 14.58
CA ARG A 127 -6.67 8.50 15.96
C ARG A 127 -5.95 7.56 16.94
N GLN A 128 -6.10 6.25 16.78
CA GLN A 128 -5.39 5.27 17.62
C GLN A 128 -3.87 5.37 17.45
N LEU A 129 -3.37 5.52 16.24
CA LEU A 129 -1.95 5.73 15.96
C LEU A 129 -1.40 6.96 16.68
N ARG A 130 -2.12 8.09 16.62
CA ARG A 130 -1.72 9.32 17.32
C ARG A 130 -1.69 9.12 18.85
N HIS A 131 -2.73 8.48 19.41
CA HIS A 131 -2.84 8.34 20.87
C HIS A 131 -1.88 7.29 21.46
N ARG A 132 -1.68 6.16 20.77
CA ARG A 132 -0.93 5.03 21.32
C ARG A 132 0.53 5.00 20.89
N ALA A 133 0.84 5.47 19.69
CA ALA A 133 2.18 5.43 19.13
C ALA A 133 2.80 6.82 18.88
N GLY A 134 2.08 7.90 19.21
CA GLY A 134 2.58 9.27 19.00
C GLY A 134 2.77 9.65 17.51
N VAL A 135 2.25 8.85 16.58
CA VAL A 135 2.46 9.06 15.14
C VAL A 135 1.45 10.07 14.60
N PRO A 136 1.88 11.24 14.10
CA PRO A 136 0.98 12.32 13.68
C PRO A 136 0.39 12.09 12.29
N VAL A 137 -0.15 10.88 12.01
CA VAL A 137 -0.76 10.54 10.73
C VAL A 137 -2.28 10.76 10.76
N THR A 138 -2.82 11.15 9.61
CA THR A 138 -4.26 11.39 9.41
C THR A 138 -4.91 10.32 8.54
N ASP A 139 -4.10 9.63 7.71
CA ASP A 139 -4.53 8.56 6.83
C ASP A 139 -3.52 7.39 6.84
N LEU A 140 -4.03 6.16 6.90
CA LEU A 140 -3.23 4.97 6.64
C LEU A 140 -3.17 4.72 5.12
N GLY A 141 -2.63 5.71 4.40
CA GLY A 141 -2.67 5.78 2.94
C GLY A 141 -2.06 4.57 2.24
N PRO A 142 -2.59 4.16 1.09
CA PRO A 142 -2.10 2.99 0.36
C PRO A 142 -0.84 3.27 -0.48
N MET A 143 -0.55 4.52 -0.83
CA MET A 143 0.72 4.90 -1.47
C MET A 143 1.77 5.19 -0.40
N ARG A 144 2.95 4.59 -0.49
CA ARG A 144 4.00 4.69 0.55
C ARG A 144 5.37 4.53 -0.06
N CYS A 145 6.38 5.18 0.56
CA CYS A 145 7.78 4.99 0.23
C CYS A 145 8.63 4.87 1.49
N ALA A 146 9.60 3.97 1.44
CA ALA A 146 10.66 3.84 2.44
C ALA A 146 11.88 3.11 1.85
N SER A 147 12.99 3.04 2.60
CA SER A 147 14.12 2.21 2.21
C SER A 147 13.79 0.73 2.34
N ARG A 148 14.17 -0.08 1.34
CA ARG A 148 13.99 -1.53 1.34
C ARG A 148 14.68 -2.20 2.52
N ALA A 149 15.93 -1.88 2.76
CA ALA A 149 16.70 -2.44 3.86
C ALA A 149 16.08 -2.12 5.22
N GLY A 150 15.62 -0.86 5.39
CA GLY A 150 14.92 -0.44 6.59
C GLY A 150 13.65 -1.25 6.82
N LEU A 151 12.78 -1.39 5.81
CA LEU A 151 11.53 -2.17 5.93
C LEU A 151 11.79 -3.65 6.26
N LEU A 152 12.79 -4.27 5.65
CA LEU A 152 13.20 -5.64 5.99
C LEU A 152 13.66 -5.74 7.45
N GLY A 153 14.39 -4.72 7.94
CA GLY A 153 14.86 -4.64 9.33
C GLY A 153 13.75 -4.46 10.36
N LEU A 154 12.57 -3.93 9.98
CA LEU A 154 11.42 -3.78 10.89
C LEU A 154 10.81 -5.13 11.34
N GLY A 155 11.10 -6.23 10.65
CA GLY A 155 10.59 -7.56 11.02
C GLY A 155 9.07 -7.68 10.90
N LEU A 156 8.47 -7.11 9.84
CA LEU A 156 7.04 -7.15 9.56
C LEU A 156 6.52 -8.59 9.47
N ARG A 157 5.48 -8.93 10.21
CA ARG A 157 4.96 -10.29 10.36
C ARG A 157 3.55 -10.48 9.82
N ASP A 158 2.71 -9.45 9.85
CA ASP A 158 1.34 -9.57 9.33
C ASP A 158 1.36 -9.93 7.84
N ARG A 159 0.51 -10.85 7.44
CA ARG A 159 0.36 -11.31 6.05
C ARG A 159 -1.07 -11.06 5.53
N ALA A 160 -1.88 -10.36 6.32
CA ALA A 160 -3.27 -10.04 6.03
C ALA A 160 -3.45 -8.51 5.88
N PHE A 161 -4.55 -7.96 6.38
CA PHE A 161 -4.86 -6.52 6.26
C PHE A 161 -4.23 -5.65 7.35
N GLY A 162 -3.54 -6.24 8.32
CA GLY A 162 -2.78 -5.50 9.34
C GLY A 162 -1.44 -4.93 8.86
N TRP A 163 -0.89 -5.44 7.75
CA TRP A 163 0.40 -5.04 7.19
C TRP A 163 0.65 -3.52 7.15
N PRO A 164 -0.28 -2.70 6.61
CA PRO A 164 -0.08 -1.26 6.55
C PRO A 164 0.06 -0.61 7.91
N LEU A 165 -0.69 -1.09 8.88
CA LEU A 165 -0.70 -0.58 10.24
C LEU A 165 0.54 -1.04 11.01
N GLU A 166 0.93 -2.31 10.87
CA GLU A 166 2.15 -2.87 11.46
C GLU A 166 3.38 -2.09 11.00
N MET A 167 3.47 -1.78 9.70
CA MET A 167 4.57 -0.99 9.14
C MET A 167 4.72 0.35 9.87
N VAL A 168 3.64 1.10 10.05
CA VAL A 168 3.67 2.40 10.73
C VAL A 168 4.04 2.26 12.20
N LEU A 169 3.47 1.29 12.91
CA LEU A 169 3.75 1.06 14.33
C LEU A 169 5.21 0.64 14.57
N ARG A 170 5.73 -0.27 13.76
CA ARG A 170 7.13 -0.71 13.88
C ARG A 170 8.12 0.37 13.47
N ALA A 171 7.83 1.15 12.44
CA ALA A 171 8.63 2.31 12.07
C ALA A 171 8.67 3.35 13.20
N ALA A 172 7.53 3.62 13.85
CA ALA A 172 7.47 4.51 15.00
C ALA A 172 8.27 3.97 16.20
N ALA A 173 8.13 2.69 16.51
CA ALA A 173 8.91 2.04 17.57
C ALA A 173 10.43 2.07 17.29
N ALA A 174 10.81 2.00 16.02
CA ALA A 174 12.20 2.16 15.57
C ALA A 174 12.64 3.63 15.44
N GLN A 175 11.83 4.59 15.92
CA GLN A 175 12.09 6.03 15.90
C GLN A 175 12.30 6.63 14.51
N TRP A 176 11.63 6.08 13.49
CA TRP A 176 11.68 6.67 12.16
C TRP A 176 10.90 7.98 12.09
N THR A 177 11.41 8.91 11.32
CA THR A 177 10.65 10.12 10.95
C THR A 177 9.56 9.73 9.96
N ILE A 178 8.28 9.79 10.40
CA ILE A 178 7.12 9.43 9.58
C ILE A 178 6.39 10.73 9.20
N GLY A 179 6.06 10.85 7.92
CA GLY A 179 5.31 12.01 7.42
C GLY A 179 4.28 11.65 6.35
N GLU A 180 3.45 12.63 6.02
CA GLU A 180 2.37 12.49 5.04
C GLU A 180 2.50 13.55 3.94
N VAL A 181 2.12 13.16 2.72
CA VAL A 181 1.93 14.06 1.58
C VAL A 181 0.58 13.79 0.95
N PRO A 182 -0.14 14.81 0.43
CA PRO A 182 -1.42 14.59 -0.21
C PRO A 182 -1.25 13.89 -1.56
N VAL A 183 -2.12 12.90 -1.82
CA VAL A 183 -2.23 12.22 -3.11
C VAL A 183 -3.70 12.14 -3.54
N THR A 184 -3.95 12.25 -4.82
CA THR A 184 -5.29 12.14 -5.40
C THR A 184 -5.83 10.72 -5.24
N TYR A 185 -7.10 10.62 -4.86
CA TYR A 185 -7.79 9.33 -4.74
C TYR A 185 -9.05 9.34 -5.60
N ARG A 186 -9.06 8.52 -6.65
CA ARG A 186 -10.09 8.43 -7.69
C ARG A 186 -11.01 7.23 -7.46
N PRO A 187 -12.19 7.17 -8.08
CA PRO A 187 -12.93 5.92 -8.21
C PRO A 187 -12.07 4.85 -8.89
N ARG A 188 -12.22 3.59 -8.47
CA ARG A 188 -11.56 2.44 -9.10
C ARG A 188 -11.92 2.34 -10.59
N VAL A 189 -10.97 1.87 -11.40
CA VAL A 189 -11.19 1.65 -12.83
C VAL A 189 -12.15 0.48 -13.09
N GLY A 190 -12.10 -0.57 -12.26
CA GLY A 190 -12.96 -1.74 -12.41
C GLY A 190 -13.07 -2.59 -11.14
N GLY A 191 -13.82 -3.67 -11.21
CA GLY A 191 -13.96 -4.66 -10.16
C GLY A 191 -14.65 -4.16 -8.88
N ARG A 192 -14.55 -4.97 -7.81
CA ARG A 192 -15.08 -4.63 -6.48
C ARG A 192 -13.94 -4.62 -5.46
N SER A 193 -13.94 -3.64 -4.55
CA SER A 193 -12.99 -3.61 -3.43
C SER A 193 -13.09 -4.91 -2.60
N LYS A 194 -11.95 -5.58 -2.42
CA LYS A 194 -11.86 -6.80 -1.59
C LYS A 194 -11.95 -6.47 -0.10
N VAL A 195 -11.73 -5.20 0.27
CA VAL A 195 -11.79 -4.71 1.66
C VAL A 195 -13.12 -4.02 1.93
N SER A 196 -13.38 -2.89 1.26
CA SER A 196 -14.55 -2.04 1.54
C SER A 196 -15.78 -2.40 0.69
N GLY A 197 -15.62 -3.29 -0.30
CA GLY A 197 -16.70 -3.72 -1.19
C GLY A 197 -17.62 -4.81 -0.64
N SER A 198 -17.35 -5.33 0.57
CA SER A 198 -18.18 -6.33 1.24
C SER A 198 -18.11 -6.22 2.75
N VAL A 199 -19.23 -6.56 3.44
CA VAL A 199 -19.28 -6.59 4.91
C VAL A 199 -18.24 -7.57 5.49
N PRO A 200 -18.09 -8.83 4.97
CA PRO A 200 -17.08 -9.76 5.46
C PRO A 200 -15.64 -9.25 5.27
N GLY A 201 -15.34 -8.55 4.16
CA GLY A 201 -14.02 -7.97 3.91
C GLY A 201 -13.69 -6.87 4.91
N SER A 202 -14.64 -5.97 5.17
CA SER A 202 -14.48 -4.88 6.14
C SER A 202 -14.28 -5.42 7.56
N LEU A 203 -15.06 -6.42 7.99
CA LEU A 203 -14.92 -7.06 9.31
C LEU A 203 -13.56 -7.75 9.47
N ARG A 204 -13.08 -8.42 8.42
CA ARG A 204 -11.75 -9.05 8.42
C ARG A 204 -10.66 -8.01 8.58
N ALA A 205 -10.70 -6.92 7.82
CA ALA A 205 -9.73 -5.85 7.93
C ALA A 205 -9.71 -5.21 9.34
N VAL A 206 -10.88 -4.94 9.92
CA VAL A 206 -11.00 -4.42 11.29
C VAL A 206 -10.41 -5.41 12.30
N ARG A 207 -10.70 -6.70 12.18
CA ARG A 207 -10.16 -7.74 13.07
C ARG A 207 -8.63 -7.80 12.98
N ASP A 208 -8.08 -7.85 11.77
CA ASP A 208 -6.64 -8.00 11.54
C ASP A 208 -5.88 -6.77 12.05
N MET A 209 -6.38 -5.56 11.75
CA MET A 209 -5.80 -4.32 12.29
C MET A 209 -5.92 -4.21 13.81
N SER A 210 -7.04 -4.67 14.40
CA SER A 210 -7.20 -4.68 15.86
C SER A 210 -6.26 -5.67 16.55
N ALA A 211 -5.92 -6.78 15.90
CA ALA A 211 -4.94 -7.73 16.40
C ALA A 211 -3.54 -7.08 16.45
N VAL A 212 -3.12 -6.42 15.37
CA VAL A 212 -1.85 -5.69 15.30
C VAL A 212 -1.76 -4.59 16.36
N LEU A 213 -2.84 -3.80 16.55
CA LEU A 213 -2.88 -2.78 17.61
C LEU A 213 -2.69 -3.36 19.00
N ARG A 214 -3.29 -4.52 19.30
CA ARG A 214 -3.14 -5.16 20.62
C ARG A 214 -1.76 -5.77 20.85
N GLU A 215 -1.10 -6.22 19.78
CA GLU A 215 0.22 -6.84 19.89
C GLU A 215 1.34 -5.80 20.04
N LEU A 216 1.19 -4.63 19.44
CA LEU A 216 2.26 -3.65 19.29
C LEU A 216 2.05 -2.36 20.11
N THR A 217 0.95 -2.23 20.83
CA THR A 217 0.65 -1.09 21.72
C THR A 217 0.08 -1.52 23.06
#